data_c7c449312730f1fe98540afcafc6565a
#
_entry.id   c7c449312730f1fe98540afcafc6565a
#
_cell.length_a   1.000
_cell.length_b   1.000
_cell.length_c   1.000
_cell.angle_alpha   90.00
_cell.angle_beta   90.00
_cell.angle_gamma   90.00
#
_symmetry.space_group_name_H-M   'P 1'
#
loop_
_entity.id
_entity.type
_entity.pdbx_description
1 polymer ?
#
loop_
_entity_poly.entity_id
_entity_poly.type
_entity_poly.pdbx_seq_one_letter_code
_entity_poly.pdbx_strand_id
1 'polypeptide(L)'
;MRMLALKRKLSLMISIKKFSIAIIFQKHFNEWSTYMTKEFDLNIEKILENWEVYHAVREIIANALDEQKLTNTKDISIHKENGIWHITDYGRGLNYHHLTQNENDEKLSAEGLIGKFGVGLKDSLAVFYRNGVHVTIRSCYGVITLKQMKKAGFDDVMTLHAEIAEPDDPNMVGTDVSLDGCTDKDIEKAKKLFLCFSHEIVLEDAGFGAVLEKPIHENAGIYIHGVKVAEESNFLFSYNITNLPNKLRKALNRERDNVGRAAYTDSIKNIVKSVEDEVVLRAYMHDLEQVTRGSGHDEMNWIDVQLYVLEQLSRKNDKLLFITGDEAVKRRAEVSDAQDEGYQVFIIPDKLKEKAKSIRTVMTLEKYNQSKNNAFSGDALNIFDLTPAEQEVYNMMPEILAFMNGLPGVIASVKISEELYTDEKKTITLGLWDAKTRTIWIRRSQLSSIESFAGTLIHECTHAASRCGDVSRAFETALTENLGRQAAYYLR
;
A
#
# COMPACT_ATOMS: atom_id res chain seq x y z
N MET A 1 -74.89 -71.81 0.58
CA MET A 1 -73.64 -71.56 -0.20
C MET A 1 -73.69 -70.43 -1.18
N ARG A 2 -74.79 -70.21 -1.93
CA ARG A 2 -74.86 -69.10 -2.97
C ARG A 2 -74.78 -67.67 -2.41
N MET A 3 -75.25 -67.37 -1.24
CA MET A 3 -75.24 -66.02 -0.61
C MET A 3 -73.90 -65.60 -0.10
N LEU A 4 -73.04 -66.55 0.38
CA LEU A 4 -71.66 -66.23 0.81
C LEU A 4 -70.73 -65.90 -0.38
N ALA A 5 -70.97 -66.57 -1.50
CA ALA A 5 -70.22 -66.30 -2.75
C ALA A 5 -70.49 -64.90 -3.33
N LEU A 6 -71.79 -64.46 -3.23
CA LEU A 6 -72.19 -63.14 -3.68
C LEU A 6 -71.60 -62.02 -2.82
N LYS A 7 -71.61 -62.19 -1.49
CA LYS A 7 -70.98 -61.25 -0.55
C LYS A 7 -69.47 -61.12 -0.80
N ARG A 8 -68.78 -62.25 -1.04
CA ARG A 8 -67.32 -62.18 -1.41
C ARG A 8 -67.08 -61.54 -2.74
N LYS A 9 -67.90 -61.77 -3.79
CA LYS A 9 -67.77 -61.08 -5.06
C LYS A 9 -68.03 -59.58 -4.96
N LEU A 10 -69.06 -59.18 -4.17
CA LEU A 10 -69.35 -57.76 -3.96
C LEU A 10 -68.21 -57.05 -3.15
N SER A 11 -67.69 -57.70 -2.10
CA SER A 11 -66.56 -57.20 -1.33
C SER A 11 -65.28 -57.04 -2.22
N LEU A 12 -65.01 -57.98 -3.09
CA LEU A 12 -63.88 -57.98 -3.98
C LEU A 12 -64.02 -56.83 -5.05
N MET A 13 -65.23 -56.65 -5.62
CA MET A 13 -65.51 -55.58 -6.55
C MET A 13 -65.45 -54.19 -5.94
N ILE A 14 -65.83 -54.00 -4.69
CA ILE A 14 -65.71 -52.75 -3.93
C ILE A 14 -64.25 -52.48 -3.61
N SER A 15 -63.43 -53.48 -3.26
CA SER A 15 -62.03 -53.38 -2.99
C SER A 15 -61.25 -52.99 -4.27
N ILE A 16 -61.55 -53.61 -5.40
CA ILE A 16 -60.92 -53.30 -6.70
C ILE A 16 -61.31 -51.89 -7.18
N LYS A 17 -62.57 -51.45 -7.02
CA LYS A 17 -62.98 -50.10 -7.33
C LYS A 17 -62.27 -49.06 -6.42
N LYS A 18 -62.11 -49.31 -5.13
CA LYS A 18 -61.38 -48.46 -4.21
C LYS A 18 -59.91 -48.39 -4.57
N PHE A 19 -59.27 -49.49 -4.97
CA PHE A 19 -57.89 -49.54 -5.41
C PHE A 19 -57.68 -48.79 -6.75
N SER A 20 -58.61 -48.96 -7.73
CA SER A 20 -58.54 -48.22 -8.98
C SER A 20 -58.74 -46.71 -8.81
N ILE A 21 -59.65 -46.29 -7.91
CA ILE A 21 -59.88 -44.88 -7.58
C ILE A 21 -58.63 -44.30 -6.87
N ALA A 22 -58.03 -45.05 -5.96
CA ALA A 22 -56.79 -44.62 -5.28
C ALA A 22 -55.63 -44.47 -6.25
N ILE A 23 -55.47 -45.39 -7.23
CA ILE A 23 -54.42 -45.30 -8.23
C ILE A 23 -54.68 -44.12 -9.19
N ILE A 24 -55.93 -43.84 -9.58
CA ILE A 24 -56.30 -42.70 -10.40
C ILE A 24 -56.07 -41.38 -9.64
N PHE A 25 -56.45 -41.32 -8.34
CA PHE A 25 -56.15 -40.16 -7.50
C PHE A 25 -54.62 -39.96 -7.29
N GLN A 26 -53.89 -41.05 -7.08
CA GLN A 26 -52.43 -40.99 -6.95
C GLN A 26 -51.77 -40.53 -8.22
N LYS A 27 -52.28 -41.01 -9.38
CA LYS A 27 -51.76 -40.60 -10.70
C LYS A 27 -52.09 -39.13 -11.00
N HIS A 28 -53.33 -38.69 -10.75
CA HIS A 28 -53.68 -37.27 -10.88
C HIS A 28 -53.01 -36.37 -9.85
N PHE A 29 -52.84 -36.86 -8.60
CA PHE A 29 -52.09 -36.10 -7.60
C PHE A 29 -50.63 -35.98 -7.96
N ASN A 30 -50.00 -37.00 -8.52
CA ASN A 30 -48.61 -36.92 -9.03
C ASN A 30 -48.53 -36.05 -10.30
N GLU A 31 -49.52 -36.08 -11.21
CA GLU A 31 -49.57 -35.16 -12.36
C GLU A 31 -49.84 -33.72 -11.96
N TRP A 32 -50.53 -33.42 -10.86
CA TRP A 32 -50.73 -32.09 -10.33
C TRP A 32 -49.53 -31.63 -9.45
N SER A 33 -48.78 -32.52 -8.87
CA SER A 33 -47.57 -32.22 -8.15
C SER A 33 -46.40 -31.83 -9.09
N THR A 34 -46.46 -32.24 -10.35
CA THR A 34 -45.36 -32.08 -11.32
C THR A 34 -45.31 -30.71 -11.96
N TYR A 35 -46.19 -29.73 -11.65
CA TYR A 35 -46.25 -28.42 -12.23
C TYR A 35 -46.60 -27.27 -11.28
N MET A 36 -46.22 -27.33 -10.02
CA MET A 36 -46.35 -26.18 -9.13
C MET A 36 -45.08 -25.31 -9.21
N THR A 37 -44.95 -24.54 -10.27
CA THR A 37 -43.98 -23.42 -10.27
C THR A 37 -44.44 -22.37 -9.27
N LYS A 38 -43.50 -21.90 -8.45
CA LYS A 38 -43.73 -20.74 -7.59
C LYS A 38 -43.30 -19.48 -8.34
N GLU A 39 -44.07 -18.43 -8.18
CA GLU A 39 -43.78 -17.13 -8.83
C GLU A 39 -43.48 -16.12 -7.73
N PHE A 40 -42.42 -15.36 -7.92
CA PHE A 40 -41.99 -14.33 -6.98
C PHE A 40 -41.82 -12.98 -7.70
N ASP A 41 -42.63 -11.98 -7.33
CA ASP A 41 -42.53 -10.62 -7.87
C ASP A 41 -41.28 -9.94 -7.31
N LEU A 42 -40.34 -9.61 -8.19
CA LEU A 42 -39.12 -8.92 -7.83
C LEU A 42 -39.31 -7.42 -7.56
N ASN A 43 -40.50 -6.86 -7.92
CA ASN A 43 -40.84 -5.43 -7.76
C ASN A 43 -39.83 -4.47 -8.37
N ILE A 44 -39.16 -4.88 -9.44
CA ILE A 44 -38.12 -4.08 -10.08
C ILE A 44 -38.66 -3.56 -11.41
N GLU A 45 -38.83 -2.25 -11.53
CA GLU A 45 -39.21 -1.62 -12.78
C GLU A 45 -38.00 -1.03 -13.50
N LYS A 46 -37.48 0.12 -13.09
CA LYS A 46 -36.34 0.80 -13.71
C LYS A 46 -35.28 1.12 -12.68
N ILE A 47 -34.52 0.10 -12.32
CA ILE A 47 -33.43 0.26 -11.35
C ILE A 47 -32.08 0.28 -12.10
N LEU A 48 -31.17 1.17 -11.67
CA LEU A 48 -29.80 1.26 -12.16
C LEU A 48 -29.74 1.34 -13.69
N GLU A 49 -30.41 2.33 -14.27
CA GLU A 49 -30.47 2.54 -15.72
C GLU A 49 -29.06 2.70 -16.34
N ASN A 50 -28.08 3.15 -15.56
CA ASN A 50 -26.68 3.33 -15.97
C ASN A 50 -25.85 2.05 -15.91
N TRP A 51 -26.38 0.94 -15.39
CA TRP A 51 -25.62 -0.29 -15.32
C TRP A 51 -25.59 -0.98 -16.68
N GLU A 52 -24.37 -1.28 -17.13
CA GLU A 52 -24.09 -2.20 -18.23
C GLU A 52 -24.10 -3.65 -17.72
N VAL A 53 -24.14 -4.62 -18.64
CA VAL A 53 -24.17 -6.06 -18.31
C VAL A 53 -23.02 -6.48 -17.40
N TYR A 54 -21.81 -5.95 -17.59
CA TYR A 54 -20.67 -6.31 -16.77
C TYR A 54 -20.82 -5.94 -15.29
N HIS A 55 -21.60 -4.91 -14.94
CA HIS A 55 -21.91 -4.58 -13.53
C HIS A 55 -22.81 -5.67 -12.91
N ALA A 56 -23.77 -6.19 -13.68
CA ALA A 56 -24.59 -7.29 -13.22
C ALA A 56 -23.77 -8.58 -13.06
N VAL A 57 -22.87 -8.88 -13.99
CA VAL A 57 -21.93 -9.99 -13.90
C VAL A 57 -21.04 -9.85 -12.65
N ARG A 58 -20.55 -8.63 -12.35
CA ARG A 58 -19.79 -8.35 -11.13
C ARG A 58 -20.53 -8.81 -9.87
N GLU A 59 -21.81 -8.51 -9.74
CA GLU A 59 -22.59 -8.89 -8.55
C GLU A 59 -22.78 -10.42 -8.45
N ILE A 60 -22.93 -11.12 -9.59
CA ILE A 60 -22.97 -12.59 -9.58
C ILE A 60 -21.63 -13.16 -9.11
N ILE A 61 -20.51 -12.66 -9.65
CA ILE A 61 -19.16 -13.07 -9.23
C ILE A 61 -18.95 -12.76 -7.74
N ALA A 62 -19.34 -11.57 -7.27
CA ALA A 62 -19.22 -11.19 -5.87
C ALA A 62 -19.99 -12.13 -4.93
N ASN A 63 -21.20 -12.53 -5.31
CA ASN A 63 -21.99 -13.49 -4.53
C ASN A 63 -21.36 -14.88 -4.49
N ALA A 64 -20.80 -15.33 -5.62
CA ALA A 64 -20.11 -16.62 -5.70
C ALA A 64 -18.84 -16.63 -4.84
N LEU A 65 -18.05 -15.56 -4.85
CA LEU A 65 -16.85 -15.40 -4.02
C LEU A 65 -17.19 -15.31 -2.51
N ASP A 66 -18.28 -14.61 -2.16
CA ASP A 66 -18.75 -14.54 -0.78
C ASP A 66 -19.18 -15.91 -0.26
N GLU A 67 -19.91 -16.68 -1.08
CA GLU A 67 -20.35 -18.03 -0.71
C GLU A 67 -19.16 -18.98 -0.59
N GLN A 68 -18.21 -18.93 -1.51
CA GLN A 68 -16.94 -19.66 -1.40
C GLN A 68 -16.24 -19.37 -0.07
N LYS A 69 -16.12 -18.10 0.31
CA LYS A 69 -15.48 -17.69 1.56
C LYS A 69 -16.22 -18.13 2.80
N LEU A 70 -17.56 -18.01 2.82
CA LEU A 70 -18.41 -18.40 3.94
C LEU A 70 -18.39 -19.91 4.17
N THR A 71 -18.30 -20.70 3.11
CA THR A 71 -18.36 -22.16 3.19
C THR A 71 -16.99 -22.84 3.12
N ASN A 72 -15.94 -22.05 2.88
CA ASN A 72 -14.56 -22.53 2.70
C ASN A 72 -14.46 -23.66 1.65
N THR A 73 -15.15 -23.49 0.52
CA THR A 73 -15.18 -24.41 -0.59
C THR A 73 -14.10 -24.11 -1.63
N LYS A 74 -13.97 -24.96 -2.65
CA LYS A 74 -13.04 -24.74 -3.77
C LYS A 74 -13.40 -23.47 -4.54
N ASP A 75 -12.44 -22.99 -5.33
CA ASP A 75 -12.56 -21.79 -6.15
C ASP A 75 -13.76 -21.84 -7.08
N ILE A 76 -14.38 -20.68 -7.28
CA ILE A 76 -15.49 -20.52 -8.22
C ILE A 76 -15.01 -20.81 -9.66
N SER A 77 -15.91 -21.27 -10.51
CA SER A 77 -15.65 -21.52 -11.93
C SER A 77 -16.38 -20.48 -12.78
N ILE A 78 -15.65 -19.85 -13.69
CA ILE A 78 -16.22 -18.97 -14.73
C ILE A 78 -15.79 -19.53 -16.07
N HIS A 79 -16.71 -20.14 -16.81
CA HIS A 79 -16.39 -20.80 -18.06
C HIS A 79 -17.52 -20.64 -19.08
N LYS A 80 -17.23 -20.94 -20.35
CA LYS A 80 -18.21 -20.88 -21.44
C LYS A 80 -18.46 -22.29 -21.96
N GLU A 81 -19.71 -22.71 -21.96
CA GLU A 81 -20.14 -23.99 -22.49
C GLU A 81 -21.26 -23.78 -23.54
N ASN A 82 -21.13 -24.38 -24.71
CA ASN A 82 -22.10 -24.25 -25.83
C ASN A 82 -22.50 -22.81 -26.15
N GLY A 83 -21.58 -21.84 -25.96
CA GLY A 83 -21.84 -20.42 -26.23
C GLY A 83 -22.43 -19.65 -25.06
N ILE A 84 -22.81 -20.30 -23.97
CA ILE A 84 -23.40 -19.74 -22.77
C ILE A 84 -22.31 -19.59 -21.68
N TRP A 85 -22.28 -18.46 -20.99
CA TRP A 85 -21.38 -18.27 -19.84
C TRP A 85 -21.97 -18.84 -18.57
N HIS A 86 -21.15 -19.50 -17.76
CA HIS A 86 -21.47 -20.09 -16.48
C HIS A 86 -20.60 -19.49 -15.39
N ILE A 87 -21.23 -19.11 -14.27
CA ILE A 87 -20.56 -18.69 -13.04
C ILE A 87 -21.06 -19.63 -11.95
N THR A 88 -20.17 -20.50 -11.44
CA THR A 88 -20.51 -21.58 -10.55
C THR A 88 -19.75 -21.44 -9.24
N ASP A 89 -20.46 -21.39 -8.10
CA ASP A 89 -19.91 -21.64 -6.78
C ASP A 89 -20.14 -23.10 -6.34
N TYR A 90 -19.48 -23.50 -5.28
CA TYR A 90 -19.56 -24.86 -4.73
C TYR A 90 -19.99 -24.86 -3.26
N GLY A 91 -20.75 -23.83 -2.86
CA GLY A 91 -21.27 -23.66 -1.52
C GLY A 91 -22.59 -24.41 -1.27
N ARG A 92 -23.46 -23.76 -0.51
CA ARG A 92 -24.73 -24.34 -0.02
C ARG A 92 -25.84 -24.36 -1.08
N GLY A 93 -25.69 -23.63 -2.15
CA GLY A 93 -26.71 -23.41 -3.16
C GLY A 93 -27.69 -22.27 -2.85
N LEU A 94 -28.17 -21.59 -3.88
CA LEU A 94 -29.10 -20.47 -3.78
C LEU A 94 -30.52 -20.97 -3.53
N ASN A 95 -31.13 -20.58 -2.40
CA ASN A 95 -32.54 -20.79 -2.12
C ASN A 95 -33.34 -19.53 -2.52
N TYR A 96 -34.56 -19.69 -3.01
CA TYR A 96 -35.44 -18.58 -3.40
C TYR A 96 -35.70 -17.57 -2.27
N HIS A 97 -35.59 -17.98 -1.00
CA HIS A 97 -35.67 -17.06 0.13
C HIS A 97 -34.60 -15.94 0.07
N HIS A 98 -33.47 -16.17 -0.56
CA HIS A 98 -32.47 -15.13 -0.79
C HIS A 98 -32.97 -14.01 -1.72
N LEU A 99 -33.98 -14.27 -2.54
CA LEU A 99 -34.64 -13.23 -3.35
C LEU A 99 -35.59 -12.35 -2.53
N THR A 100 -36.02 -12.81 -1.34
CA THR A 100 -36.94 -12.07 -0.48
C THR A 100 -36.23 -11.14 0.51
N GLN A 101 -34.97 -11.41 0.83
CA GLN A 101 -34.20 -10.67 1.82
C GLN A 101 -33.61 -9.39 1.24
N ASN A 102 -33.70 -8.28 2.00
CA ASN A 102 -33.01 -7.04 1.67
C ASN A 102 -31.60 -6.99 2.28
N GLU A 103 -31.41 -7.62 3.45
CA GLU A 103 -30.12 -7.76 4.14
C GLU A 103 -29.96 -9.20 4.61
N ASN A 104 -28.73 -9.71 4.57
CA ASN A 104 -28.39 -11.03 5.07
C ASN A 104 -27.57 -10.87 6.35
N ASP A 105 -28.15 -11.21 7.52
CA ASP A 105 -27.52 -11.06 8.84
C ASP A 105 -26.18 -11.83 8.93
N GLU A 106 -26.07 -12.98 8.27
CA GLU A 106 -24.84 -13.75 8.20
C GLU A 106 -23.73 -12.98 7.46
N LYS A 107 -24.06 -12.38 6.31
CA LYS A 107 -23.12 -11.55 5.56
C LYS A 107 -22.77 -10.24 6.29
N LEU A 108 -23.69 -9.68 7.07
CA LEU A 108 -23.44 -8.48 7.86
C LEU A 108 -22.47 -8.75 9.02
N SER A 109 -22.55 -9.91 9.64
CA SER A 109 -21.70 -10.32 10.78
C SER A 109 -20.33 -10.84 10.36
N ALA A 110 -20.19 -11.38 9.13
CA ALA A 110 -18.94 -11.93 8.65
C ALA A 110 -17.97 -10.83 8.17
N GLU A 111 -16.69 -10.97 8.51
CA GLU A 111 -15.64 -10.03 8.09
C GLU A 111 -15.12 -10.35 6.67
N GLY A 112 -14.81 -9.28 5.93
CA GLY A 112 -14.12 -9.39 4.64
C GLY A 112 -14.96 -9.93 3.50
N LEU A 113 -16.30 -9.90 3.60
CA LEU A 113 -17.20 -10.21 2.49
C LEU A 113 -17.43 -8.99 1.60
N ILE A 114 -17.66 -9.26 0.32
CA ILE A 114 -17.91 -8.28 -0.72
C ILE A 114 -19.34 -7.74 -0.63
N GLY A 115 -20.33 -8.65 -0.57
CA GLY A 115 -21.75 -8.33 -0.67
C GLY A 115 -22.44 -8.18 0.67
N LYS A 116 -22.56 -6.96 1.19
CA LYS A 116 -23.27 -6.68 2.47
C LYS A 116 -24.71 -6.17 2.31
N PHE A 117 -25.12 -5.72 1.13
CA PHE A 117 -26.36 -4.96 0.94
C PHE A 117 -27.58 -5.80 0.51
N GLY A 118 -27.45 -7.10 0.26
CA GLY A 118 -28.55 -8.05 -0.02
C GLY A 118 -29.39 -7.77 -1.29
N VAL A 119 -29.09 -6.74 -2.04
CA VAL A 119 -29.90 -6.25 -3.17
C VAL A 119 -29.25 -6.52 -4.54
N GLY A 120 -27.93 -6.74 -4.56
CA GLY A 120 -27.15 -6.87 -5.80
C GLY A 120 -27.64 -7.95 -6.75
N LEU A 121 -28.10 -9.09 -6.22
CA LEU A 121 -28.64 -10.17 -7.06
C LEU A 121 -29.91 -9.75 -7.80
N LYS A 122 -30.89 -9.15 -7.12
CA LYS A 122 -32.14 -8.71 -7.75
C LYS A 122 -31.88 -7.64 -8.81
N ASP A 123 -30.99 -6.70 -8.50
CA ASP A 123 -30.60 -5.62 -9.42
C ASP A 123 -29.95 -6.19 -10.68
N SER A 124 -29.06 -7.18 -10.50
CA SER A 124 -28.41 -7.89 -11.61
C SER A 124 -29.43 -8.58 -12.52
N LEU A 125 -30.43 -9.25 -11.94
CA LEU A 125 -31.47 -9.92 -12.68
C LEU A 125 -32.27 -8.92 -13.56
N ALA A 126 -32.58 -7.74 -13.02
CA ALA A 126 -33.26 -6.69 -13.78
C ALA A 126 -32.40 -6.13 -14.90
N VAL A 127 -31.09 -5.94 -14.66
CA VAL A 127 -30.15 -5.46 -15.67
C VAL A 127 -29.99 -6.48 -16.79
N PHE A 128 -29.81 -7.76 -16.48
CA PHE A 128 -29.74 -8.84 -17.47
C PHE A 128 -30.99 -8.87 -18.33
N TYR A 129 -32.17 -8.90 -17.71
CA TYR A 129 -33.44 -8.94 -18.44
C TYR A 129 -33.59 -7.78 -19.42
N ARG A 130 -33.31 -6.54 -18.96
CA ARG A 130 -33.38 -5.33 -19.78
C ARG A 130 -32.44 -5.35 -20.99
N ASN A 131 -31.29 -6.01 -20.85
CA ASN A 131 -30.27 -6.11 -21.88
C ASN A 131 -30.39 -7.39 -22.75
N GLY A 132 -31.46 -8.17 -22.58
CA GLY A 132 -31.71 -9.38 -23.38
C GLY A 132 -30.80 -10.56 -23.03
N VAL A 133 -30.17 -10.55 -21.83
CA VAL A 133 -29.42 -11.70 -21.33
C VAL A 133 -30.37 -12.63 -20.58
N HIS A 134 -30.48 -13.86 -21.06
CA HIS A 134 -31.33 -14.88 -20.43
C HIS A 134 -30.56 -15.55 -19.28
N VAL A 135 -31.06 -15.35 -18.07
CA VAL A 135 -30.46 -15.90 -16.84
C VAL A 135 -31.20 -17.15 -16.43
N THR A 136 -30.44 -18.21 -16.14
CA THR A 136 -30.96 -19.39 -15.42
C THR A 136 -30.06 -19.69 -14.24
N ILE A 137 -30.66 -19.75 -13.04
CA ILE A 137 -29.93 -20.08 -11.81
C ILE A 137 -30.33 -21.48 -11.38
N ARG A 138 -29.37 -22.37 -11.20
CA ARG A 138 -29.56 -23.76 -10.78
C ARG A 138 -28.94 -24.00 -9.44
N SER A 139 -29.64 -24.67 -8.57
CA SER A 139 -29.15 -25.18 -7.29
C SER A 139 -29.95 -26.41 -6.84
N CYS A 140 -29.56 -27.03 -5.74
CA CYS A 140 -30.34 -28.11 -5.15
C CYS A 140 -31.76 -27.71 -4.69
N TYR A 141 -32.04 -26.38 -4.61
CA TYR A 141 -33.33 -25.85 -4.17
C TYR A 141 -34.27 -25.51 -5.31
N GLY A 142 -33.84 -25.53 -6.54
CA GLY A 142 -34.67 -25.28 -7.72
C GLY A 142 -33.92 -24.65 -8.88
N VAL A 143 -34.67 -24.48 -9.96
CA VAL A 143 -34.25 -23.73 -11.15
C VAL A 143 -35.02 -22.41 -11.19
N ILE A 144 -34.30 -21.30 -11.25
CA ILE A 144 -34.88 -19.95 -11.26
C ILE A 144 -34.64 -19.34 -12.64
N THR A 145 -35.73 -18.90 -13.28
CA THR A 145 -35.72 -18.15 -14.56
C THR A 145 -36.49 -16.84 -14.42
N LEU A 146 -36.34 -15.94 -15.37
CA LEU A 146 -36.97 -14.63 -15.34
C LEU A 146 -38.12 -14.55 -16.34
N LYS A 147 -39.26 -13.96 -15.92
CA LYS A 147 -40.44 -13.76 -16.75
C LYS A 147 -41.13 -12.45 -16.39
N GLN A 148 -41.66 -11.77 -17.40
CA GLN A 148 -42.52 -10.62 -17.20
C GLN A 148 -43.97 -11.06 -17.01
N MET A 149 -44.56 -10.63 -15.89
CA MET A 149 -45.93 -11.01 -15.54
C MET A 149 -46.69 -9.82 -14.97
N LYS A 150 -48.02 -9.92 -14.95
CA LYS A 150 -48.84 -8.91 -14.27
C LYS A 150 -48.57 -8.89 -12.77
N LYS A 151 -48.43 -7.69 -12.24
CA LYS A 151 -48.31 -7.50 -10.78
C LYS A 151 -49.60 -7.99 -10.09
N ALA A 152 -49.44 -8.75 -9.02
CA ALA A 152 -50.56 -9.24 -8.24
C ALA A 152 -51.51 -8.11 -7.81
N GLY A 153 -52.80 -8.20 -8.25
CA GLY A 153 -53.81 -7.21 -7.97
C GLY A 153 -53.87 -6.01 -8.91
N PHE A 154 -53.05 -6.01 -10.01
CA PHE A 154 -53.02 -4.94 -11.03
C PHE A 154 -53.01 -5.55 -12.42
N ASP A 155 -54.04 -5.29 -13.20
CA ASP A 155 -54.18 -5.87 -14.58
C ASP A 155 -53.35 -5.12 -15.63
N ASP A 156 -52.97 -3.90 -15.36
CA ASP A 156 -52.29 -2.98 -16.26
C ASP A 156 -50.78 -2.78 -15.94
N VAL A 157 -50.32 -3.37 -14.83
CA VAL A 157 -48.92 -3.27 -14.41
C VAL A 157 -48.20 -4.59 -14.64
N MET A 158 -47.14 -4.53 -15.46
CA MET A 158 -46.23 -5.66 -15.68
C MET A 158 -44.98 -5.50 -14.86
N THR A 159 -44.60 -6.51 -14.10
CA THR A 159 -43.37 -6.53 -13.31
C THR A 159 -42.50 -7.76 -13.64
N LEU A 160 -41.22 -7.69 -13.33
CA LEU A 160 -40.30 -8.81 -13.49
C LEU A 160 -40.51 -9.82 -12.34
N HIS A 161 -40.76 -11.05 -12.70
CA HIS A 161 -40.94 -12.17 -11.76
C HIS A 161 -39.81 -13.17 -11.92
N ALA A 162 -39.41 -13.78 -10.81
CA ALA A 162 -38.64 -15.01 -10.81
C ALA A 162 -39.62 -16.20 -10.81
N GLU A 163 -39.53 -17.02 -11.83
CA GLU A 163 -40.24 -18.29 -11.92
C GLU A 163 -39.33 -19.38 -11.34
N ILE A 164 -39.85 -20.14 -10.35
CA ILE A 164 -39.07 -21.10 -9.58
C ILE A 164 -39.67 -22.50 -9.82
N ALA A 165 -38.90 -23.35 -10.50
CA ALA A 165 -39.22 -24.74 -10.74
C ALA A 165 -38.48 -25.68 -9.78
N GLU A 166 -38.90 -26.92 -9.75
CA GLU A 166 -38.20 -27.99 -9.01
C GLU A 166 -36.73 -28.11 -9.53
N PRO A 167 -35.81 -28.54 -8.66
CA PRO A 167 -34.41 -28.66 -9.07
C PRO A 167 -34.22 -29.79 -10.10
N ASP A 168 -33.37 -29.53 -11.11
CA ASP A 168 -32.96 -30.53 -12.10
C ASP A 168 -32.17 -31.66 -11.43
N ASP A 169 -31.34 -31.33 -10.44
CA ASP A 169 -30.61 -32.27 -9.58
C ASP A 169 -30.72 -31.85 -8.10
N PRO A 170 -31.51 -32.55 -7.28
CA PRO A 170 -31.61 -32.27 -5.85
C PRO A 170 -30.32 -32.48 -5.06
N ASN A 171 -29.31 -33.14 -5.62
CA ASN A 171 -28.01 -33.36 -5.00
C ASN A 171 -26.92 -32.37 -5.53
N MET A 172 -27.29 -31.41 -6.34
CA MET A 172 -26.37 -30.40 -6.85
C MET A 172 -25.70 -29.65 -5.70
N VAL A 173 -24.36 -29.50 -5.77
CA VAL A 173 -23.57 -28.73 -4.81
C VAL A 173 -23.32 -27.34 -5.37
N GLY A 174 -23.66 -26.31 -4.58
CA GLY A 174 -23.47 -24.92 -4.96
C GLY A 174 -24.56 -24.36 -5.86
N THR A 175 -24.21 -23.28 -6.55
CA THR A 175 -25.09 -22.55 -7.48
C THR A 175 -24.41 -22.41 -8.82
N ASP A 176 -25.12 -22.71 -9.90
CA ASP A 176 -24.71 -22.38 -11.27
C ASP A 176 -25.60 -21.28 -11.83
N VAL A 177 -24.98 -20.17 -12.24
CA VAL A 177 -25.67 -19.07 -12.95
C VAL A 177 -25.25 -19.07 -14.40
N SER A 178 -26.16 -19.48 -15.28
CA SER A 178 -25.93 -19.46 -16.73
C SER A 178 -26.49 -18.17 -17.35
N LEU A 179 -25.70 -17.56 -18.23
CA LEU A 179 -25.92 -16.23 -18.84
C LEU A 179 -25.89 -16.38 -20.36
N ASP A 180 -27.05 -16.66 -20.97
CA ASP A 180 -27.17 -16.74 -22.41
C ASP A 180 -27.36 -15.33 -23.01
N GLY A 181 -26.57 -14.97 -24.00
CA GLY A 181 -26.50 -13.62 -24.56
C GLY A 181 -25.48 -12.68 -23.91
N CYS A 182 -24.79 -13.14 -22.86
CA CYS A 182 -23.69 -12.38 -22.28
C CYS A 182 -22.41 -12.47 -23.13
N THR A 183 -21.76 -11.33 -23.39
CA THR A 183 -20.59 -11.29 -24.28
C THR A 183 -19.29 -11.58 -23.50
N ASP A 184 -18.26 -12.07 -24.22
CA ASP A 184 -16.91 -12.29 -23.64
C ASP A 184 -16.34 -10.98 -23.06
N LYS A 185 -16.66 -9.85 -23.70
CA LYS A 185 -16.25 -8.53 -23.24
C LYS A 185 -16.87 -8.15 -21.89
N ASP A 186 -18.13 -8.52 -21.65
CA ASP A 186 -18.79 -8.24 -20.37
C ASP A 186 -18.17 -9.06 -19.23
N ILE A 187 -17.87 -10.34 -19.49
CA ILE A 187 -17.20 -11.21 -18.52
C ILE A 187 -15.80 -10.69 -18.19
N GLU A 188 -15.00 -10.37 -19.20
CA GLU A 188 -13.63 -9.88 -18.97
C GLU A 188 -13.62 -8.51 -18.28
N LYS A 189 -14.55 -7.60 -18.62
CA LYS A 189 -14.71 -6.34 -17.90
C LYS A 189 -15.08 -6.58 -16.43
N ALA A 190 -16.01 -7.51 -16.16
CA ALA A 190 -16.41 -7.83 -14.80
C ALA A 190 -15.25 -8.45 -13.98
N LYS A 191 -14.52 -9.41 -14.56
CA LYS A 191 -13.34 -10.04 -13.91
C LYS A 191 -12.27 -9.04 -13.55
N LYS A 192 -12.01 -8.05 -14.40
CA LYS A 192 -11.03 -6.97 -14.10
C LYS A 192 -11.37 -6.12 -12.88
N LEU A 193 -12.61 -6.21 -12.38
CA LEU A 193 -12.98 -5.53 -11.14
C LEU A 193 -12.61 -6.31 -9.88
N PHE A 194 -12.06 -7.52 -10.00
CA PHE A 194 -11.68 -8.34 -8.86
C PHE A 194 -10.18 -8.59 -8.83
N LEU A 195 -9.59 -8.36 -7.68
CA LEU A 195 -8.16 -8.57 -7.46
C LEU A 195 -7.75 -10.04 -7.70
N CYS A 196 -8.60 -11.01 -7.34
CA CYS A 196 -8.32 -12.43 -7.56
C CYS A 196 -8.22 -12.84 -9.04
N PHE A 197 -8.72 -12.02 -9.97
CA PHE A 197 -8.57 -12.24 -11.41
C PHE A 197 -7.63 -11.23 -12.07
N SER A 198 -7.12 -10.26 -11.31
CA SER A 198 -6.11 -9.32 -11.80
C SER A 198 -4.72 -9.95 -11.72
N HIS A 199 -3.77 -9.36 -12.42
CA HIS A 199 -2.36 -9.74 -12.35
C HIS A 199 -1.57 -8.87 -11.36
N GLU A 200 -2.25 -8.08 -10.54
CA GLU A 200 -1.60 -7.22 -9.56
C GLU A 200 -0.95 -8.06 -8.46
N ILE A 201 0.34 -7.83 -8.24
CA ILE A 201 1.13 -8.57 -7.25
C ILE A 201 1.01 -7.86 -5.90
N VAL A 202 0.74 -8.62 -4.85
CA VAL A 202 0.81 -8.11 -3.48
C VAL A 202 2.27 -7.92 -3.11
N LEU A 203 2.66 -6.66 -2.87
CA LEU A 203 4.01 -6.30 -2.43
C LEU A 203 4.14 -6.42 -0.90
N GLU A 204 3.11 -5.96 -0.19
CA GLU A 204 3.05 -6.07 1.27
C GLU A 204 1.60 -6.11 1.76
N ASP A 205 1.31 -7.00 2.72
CA ASP A 205 0.00 -7.13 3.36
C ASP A 205 0.13 -6.87 4.87
N ALA A 206 -0.48 -5.78 5.32
CA ALA A 206 -0.53 -5.38 6.72
C ALA A 206 -1.70 -6.01 7.50
N GLY A 207 -2.49 -6.91 6.90
CA GLY A 207 -3.65 -7.56 7.49
C GLY A 207 -4.93 -6.72 7.45
N PHE A 208 -4.84 -5.41 7.54
CA PHE A 208 -5.98 -4.48 7.38
C PHE A 208 -6.00 -3.77 6.03
N GLY A 209 -5.02 -4.05 5.18
CA GLY A 209 -4.88 -3.60 3.82
C GLY A 209 -3.52 -3.95 3.24
N ALA A 210 -3.42 -3.91 1.92
CA ALA A 210 -2.23 -4.29 1.20
C ALA A 210 -1.80 -3.23 0.19
N VAL A 211 -0.48 -3.14 -0.04
CA VAL A 211 0.13 -2.43 -1.16
C VAL A 211 0.32 -3.40 -2.31
N LEU A 212 -0.13 -3.01 -3.49
CA LEU A 212 -0.09 -3.83 -4.69
C LEU A 212 0.77 -3.15 -5.76
N GLU A 213 1.44 -3.92 -6.58
CA GLU A 213 2.12 -3.40 -7.76
C GLU A 213 1.09 -2.82 -8.74
N LYS A 214 1.30 -1.56 -9.15
CA LYS A 214 0.45 -0.94 -10.15
C LYS A 214 0.75 -1.53 -11.53
N PRO A 215 -0.26 -1.93 -12.31
CA PRO A 215 -0.05 -2.42 -13.67
C PRO A 215 0.62 -1.36 -14.56
N ILE A 216 1.54 -1.80 -15.41
CA ILE A 216 2.27 -0.93 -16.33
C ILE A 216 1.29 -0.28 -17.31
N HIS A 217 1.36 1.04 -17.47
CA HIS A 217 0.49 1.85 -18.35
C HIS A 217 -0.99 1.91 -17.97
N GLU A 218 -1.36 1.43 -16.77
CA GLU A 218 -2.72 1.57 -16.24
C GLU A 218 -2.75 2.53 -15.05
N ASN A 219 -3.96 2.92 -14.63
CA ASN A 219 -4.18 3.65 -13.40
C ASN A 219 -4.02 2.71 -12.20
N ALA A 220 -3.64 3.26 -11.05
CA ALA A 220 -3.62 2.52 -9.81
C ALA A 220 -5.03 2.13 -9.38
N GLY A 221 -5.26 0.85 -9.09
CA GLY A 221 -6.53 0.33 -8.62
C GLY A 221 -6.70 0.54 -7.11
N ILE A 222 -7.88 1.04 -6.71
CA ILE A 222 -8.29 1.07 -5.31
C ILE A 222 -9.33 -0.02 -5.09
N TYR A 223 -8.96 -1.02 -4.31
CA TYR A 223 -9.78 -2.19 -4.02
C TYR A 223 -10.32 -2.12 -2.60
N ILE A 224 -11.53 -2.62 -2.41
CA ILE A 224 -12.14 -2.88 -1.10
C ILE A 224 -12.56 -4.35 -1.06
N HIS A 225 -11.99 -5.11 -0.12
CA HIS A 225 -12.16 -6.56 -0.05
C HIS A 225 -11.92 -7.26 -1.40
N GLY A 226 -10.95 -6.76 -2.16
CA GLY A 226 -10.59 -7.31 -3.47
C GLY A 226 -11.49 -6.89 -4.62
N VAL A 227 -12.43 -5.96 -4.43
CA VAL A 227 -13.24 -5.37 -5.50
C VAL A 227 -12.80 -3.96 -5.80
N LYS A 228 -12.50 -3.64 -7.05
CA LYS A 228 -12.09 -2.31 -7.51
C LYS A 228 -13.26 -1.34 -7.36
N VAL A 229 -13.03 -0.25 -6.64
CA VAL A 229 -14.03 0.79 -6.35
C VAL A 229 -13.66 2.15 -6.91
N ALA A 230 -12.39 2.34 -7.25
CA ALA A 230 -11.88 3.57 -7.86
C ALA A 230 -10.56 3.30 -8.60
N GLU A 231 -10.15 4.27 -9.40
CA GLU A 231 -8.83 4.30 -10.04
C GLU A 231 -8.19 5.66 -9.82
N GLU A 232 -6.86 5.64 -9.62
CA GLU A 232 -6.05 6.84 -9.40
C GLU A 232 -4.96 6.96 -10.44
N SER A 233 -5.01 8.02 -11.23
CA SER A 233 -4.07 8.24 -12.32
C SER A 233 -2.66 8.58 -11.83
N ASN A 234 -2.54 9.19 -10.66
CA ASN A 234 -1.28 9.69 -10.11
C ASN A 234 -0.92 9.05 -8.77
N PHE A 235 -1.24 7.77 -8.58
CA PHE A 235 -0.71 6.97 -7.47
C PHE A 235 0.44 6.09 -7.93
N LEU A 236 1.41 5.89 -7.05
CA LEU A 236 2.59 5.04 -7.28
C LEU A 236 2.23 3.57 -7.26
N PHE A 237 1.34 3.19 -6.35
CA PHE A 237 0.90 1.81 -6.11
C PHE A 237 -0.62 1.69 -6.19
N SER A 238 -1.10 0.47 -6.40
CA SER A 238 -2.49 0.08 -6.15
C SER A 238 -2.67 -0.34 -4.69
N TYR A 239 -3.90 -0.29 -4.17
CA TYR A 239 -4.18 -0.59 -2.76
C TYR A 239 -5.42 -1.46 -2.59
N ASN A 240 -5.34 -2.46 -1.70
CA ASN A 240 -6.50 -3.22 -1.26
C ASN A 240 -6.82 -2.91 0.21
N ILE A 241 -7.99 -2.36 0.50
CA ILE A 241 -8.45 -2.00 1.84
C ILE A 241 -9.33 -3.13 2.37
N THR A 242 -8.92 -3.77 3.46
CA THR A 242 -9.67 -4.88 4.08
C THR A 242 -10.35 -4.47 5.38
N ASN A 243 -9.90 -3.41 6.06
CA ASN A 243 -10.59 -2.83 7.20
C ASN A 243 -11.38 -1.59 6.76
N LEU A 244 -12.71 -1.61 6.98
CA LEU A 244 -13.63 -0.56 6.56
C LEU A 244 -14.01 0.37 7.72
N PRO A 245 -13.38 1.54 7.86
CA PRO A 245 -13.84 2.57 8.78
C PRO A 245 -15.27 3.02 8.44
N ASN A 246 -16.02 3.50 9.43
CA ASN A 246 -17.41 3.96 9.25
C ASN A 246 -17.57 5.00 8.13
N LYS A 247 -16.59 5.88 7.95
CA LYS A 247 -16.58 6.89 6.87
C LYS A 247 -16.56 6.21 5.49
N LEU A 248 -15.68 5.25 5.29
CA LEU A 248 -15.57 4.51 4.04
C LEU A 248 -16.81 3.64 3.80
N ARG A 249 -17.30 2.96 4.85
CA ARG A 249 -18.54 2.15 4.77
C ARG A 249 -19.74 2.97 4.34
N LYS A 250 -19.88 4.22 4.83
CA LYS A 250 -20.97 5.13 4.42
C LYS A 250 -20.80 5.67 3.00
N ALA A 251 -19.56 5.78 2.51
CA ALA A 251 -19.28 6.26 1.18
C ALA A 251 -19.44 5.18 0.10
N LEU A 252 -19.43 3.90 0.50
CA LEU A 252 -19.76 2.79 -0.39
C LEU A 252 -21.26 2.87 -0.69
N ASN A 253 -21.56 3.36 -1.87
CA ASN A 253 -22.91 3.36 -2.42
C ASN A 253 -23.32 1.95 -2.90
N ARG A 254 -24.57 1.81 -3.31
CA ARG A 254 -25.12 0.57 -3.89
C ARG A 254 -24.36 0.13 -5.16
N GLU A 255 -23.84 1.09 -5.91
CA GLU A 255 -23.18 0.86 -7.19
C GLU A 255 -21.71 0.44 -7.02
N ARG A 256 -21.09 0.72 -5.87
CA ARG A 256 -19.67 0.45 -5.57
C ARG A 256 -18.72 1.03 -6.62
N ASP A 257 -19.14 2.08 -7.32
CA ASP A 257 -18.38 2.77 -8.33
C ASP A 257 -18.07 4.19 -7.86
N ASN A 258 -16.93 4.70 -8.32
CA ASN A 258 -16.53 6.09 -8.13
C ASN A 258 -16.57 6.57 -6.67
N VAL A 259 -16.12 5.72 -5.75
CA VAL A 259 -15.95 6.12 -4.36
C VAL A 259 -14.98 7.29 -4.31
N GLY A 260 -15.43 8.43 -3.82
CA GLY A 260 -14.64 9.66 -3.80
C GLY A 260 -13.35 9.49 -2.99
N ARG A 261 -12.24 10.01 -3.51
CA ARG A 261 -10.88 9.92 -2.91
C ARG A 261 -10.84 10.23 -1.41
N ALA A 262 -11.59 11.24 -0.96
CA ALA A 262 -11.66 11.63 0.46
C ALA A 262 -12.16 10.51 1.38
N ALA A 263 -12.88 9.52 0.86
CA ALA A 263 -13.40 8.43 1.67
C ALA A 263 -12.33 7.40 2.05
N TYR A 264 -11.39 7.10 1.15
CA TYR A 264 -10.37 6.07 1.32
C TYR A 264 -8.96 6.61 1.63
N THR A 265 -8.71 7.91 1.48
CA THR A 265 -7.38 8.51 1.71
C THR A 265 -6.80 8.14 3.07
N ASP A 266 -7.58 8.22 4.14
CA ASP A 266 -7.09 7.91 5.50
C ASP A 266 -6.72 6.41 5.64
N SER A 267 -7.48 5.52 4.97
CA SER A 267 -7.19 4.09 4.95
C SER A 267 -5.88 3.81 4.20
N ILE A 268 -5.67 4.42 3.04
CA ILE A 268 -4.44 4.29 2.26
C ILE A 268 -3.24 4.82 3.05
N LYS A 269 -3.35 6.01 3.67
CA LYS A 269 -2.30 6.54 4.55
C LYS A 269 -1.92 5.57 5.67
N ASN A 270 -2.90 4.90 6.26
CA ASN A 270 -2.64 3.92 7.31
C ASN A 270 -1.92 2.69 6.76
N ILE A 271 -2.31 2.20 5.56
CA ILE A 271 -1.61 1.11 4.89
C ILE A 271 -0.16 1.51 4.62
N VAL A 272 0.08 2.67 3.99
CA VAL A 272 1.46 3.13 3.72
C VAL A 272 2.28 3.29 5.00
N LYS A 273 1.65 3.79 6.09
CA LYS A 273 2.31 3.93 7.41
C LYS A 273 2.47 2.61 8.18
N SER A 274 2.13 1.50 7.59
CA SER A 274 2.44 0.17 8.13
C SER A 274 3.43 -0.61 7.27
N VAL A 275 3.88 -0.03 6.16
CA VAL A 275 4.85 -0.66 5.25
C VAL A 275 6.19 -0.85 5.94
N GLU A 276 6.69 -2.08 5.93
CA GLU A 276 8.00 -2.46 6.44
C GLU A 276 8.93 -2.99 5.35
N ASP A 277 8.38 -3.37 4.19
CA ASP A 277 9.18 -3.86 3.07
C ASP A 277 10.14 -2.77 2.55
N GLU A 278 11.43 -3.10 2.46
CA GLU A 278 12.45 -2.14 2.08
C GLU A 278 12.34 -1.72 0.61
N VAL A 279 11.89 -2.59 -0.27
CA VAL A 279 11.74 -2.28 -1.70
C VAL A 279 10.64 -1.26 -1.88
N VAL A 280 9.50 -1.45 -1.21
CA VAL A 280 8.37 -0.52 -1.22
C VAL A 280 8.77 0.83 -0.60
N LEU A 281 9.46 0.82 0.55
CA LEU A 281 9.94 2.05 1.20
C LEU A 281 10.93 2.82 0.32
N ARG A 282 11.84 2.14 -0.39
CA ARG A 282 12.79 2.75 -1.31
C ARG A 282 12.09 3.34 -2.55
N ALA A 283 11.04 2.67 -3.04
CA ALA A 283 10.23 3.23 -4.13
C ALA A 283 9.54 4.54 -3.71
N TYR A 284 8.96 4.61 -2.51
CA TYR A 284 8.43 5.87 -1.96
C TYR A 284 9.51 6.94 -1.77
N MET A 285 10.71 6.54 -1.31
CA MET A 285 11.80 7.49 -1.14
C MET A 285 12.26 8.08 -2.46
N HIS A 286 12.39 7.23 -3.49
CA HIS A 286 12.72 7.70 -4.83
C HIS A 286 11.65 8.66 -5.37
N ASP A 287 10.37 8.33 -5.13
CA ASP A 287 9.26 9.19 -5.53
C ASP A 287 9.26 10.53 -4.76
N LEU A 288 9.62 10.53 -3.47
CA LEU A 288 9.79 11.75 -2.68
C LEU A 288 10.84 12.68 -3.27
N GLU A 289 11.95 12.15 -3.81
CA GLU A 289 12.94 12.95 -4.53
C GLU A 289 12.37 13.56 -5.83
N GLN A 290 11.45 12.84 -6.51
CA GLN A 290 10.77 13.39 -7.70
C GLN A 290 9.80 14.52 -7.33
N VAL A 291 9.21 14.52 -6.13
CA VAL A 291 8.38 15.64 -5.63
C VAL A 291 9.16 16.95 -5.61
N THR A 292 10.44 16.90 -5.26
CA THR A 292 11.31 18.11 -5.29
C THR A 292 11.51 18.66 -6.71
N ARG A 293 11.32 17.81 -7.72
CA ARG A 293 11.42 18.14 -9.16
C ARG A 293 10.06 18.42 -9.81
N GLY A 294 8.96 18.33 -9.04
CA GLY A 294 7.60 18.58 -9.51
C GLY A 294 6.91 17.41 -10.22
N SER A 295 7.42 16.19 -10.11
CA SER A 295 6.90 15.00 -10.81
C SER A 295 6.58 13.81 -9.92
N GLY A 296 6.43 13.99 -8.59
CA GLY A 296 6.08 12.92 -7.65
C GLY A 296 4.61 12.51 -7.69
N HIS A 297 4.32 11.33 -7.14
CA HIS A 297 2.97 10.81 -7.00
C HIS A 297 2.25 11.39 -5.76
N ASP A 298 0.95 11.21 -5.72
CA ASP A 298 0.08 11.89 -4.72
C ASP A 298 0.29 11.38 -3.29
N GLU A 299 0.71 10.14 -3.11
CA GLU A 299 1.06 9.58 -1.79
C GLU A 299 2.19 10.39 -1.14
N MET A 300 3.12 10.86 -1.95
CA MET A 300 4.24 11.69 -1.48
C MET A 300 3.89 13.17 -1.31
N ASN A 301 2.62 13.57 -1.45
CA ASN A 301 2.13 14.87 -1.01
C ASN A 301 1.69 14.87 0.47
N TRP A 302 1.55 13.71 1.10
CA TRP A 302 1.13 13.57 2.49
C TRP A 302 2.33 13.63 3.45
N ILE A 303 2.44 14.71 4.20
CA ILE A 303 3.60 14.97 5.09
C ILE A 303 3.79 13.84 6.12
N ASP A 304 2.72 13.30 6.66
CA ASP A 304 2.75 12.20 7.63
C ASP A 304 3.31 10.90 7.02
N VAL A 305 3.01 10.63 5.75
CA VAL A 305 3.58 9.51 4.99
C VAL A 305 5.06 9.76 4.68
N GLN A 306 5.41 10.96 4.22
CA GLN A 306 6.81 11.33 3.96
C GLN A 306 7.68 11.08 5.21
N LEU A 307 7.25 11.56 6.37
CA LEU A 307 7.98 11.40 7.63
C LEU A 307 8.11 9.92 8.04
N TYR A 308 7.06 9.14 7.85
CA TYR A 308 7.09 7.71 8.12
C TYR A 308 8.14 6.98 7.26
N VAL A 309 8.17 7.26 5.96
CA VAL A 309 9.15 6.65 5.03
C VAL A 309 10.58 6.99 5.46
N LEU A 310 10.87 8.27 5.77
CA LEU A 310 12.19 8.67 6.28
C LEU A 310 12.57 7.92 7.56
N GLU A 311 11.63 7.82 8.50
CA GLU A 311 11.88 7.16 9.78
C GLU A 311 12.15 5.67 9.61
N GLN A 312 11.34 4.95 8.81
CA GLN A 312 11.52 3.51 8.60
C GLN A 312 12.83 3.19 7.87
N LEU A 313 13.17 3.93 6.83
CA LEU A 313 14.45 3.76 6.15
C LEU A 313 15.64 4.05 7.08
N SER A 314 15.56 5.10 7.90
CA SER A 314 16.61 5.44 8.86
C SER A 314 16.78 4.39 9.98
N ARG A 315 15.72 3.64 10.30
CA ARG A 315 15.81 2.51 11.25
C ARG A 315 16.53 1.29 10.65
N LYS A 316 16.43 1.13 9.34
CA LYS A 316 17.05 0.00 8.62
C LYS A 316 18.48 0.30 8.20
N ASN A 317 18.81 1.56 7.97
CA ASN A 317 20.15 1.99 7.56
C ASN A 317 20.50 3.32 8.25
N ASP A 318 21.48 3.31 9.12
CA ASP A 318 21.98 4.47 9.87
C ASP A 318 22.88 5.40 9.03
N LYS A 319 23.29 4.97 7.84
CA LYS A 319 24.09 5.75 6.89
C LYS A 319 23.25 6.49 5.84
N LEU A 320 22.01 6.89 6.18
CA LEU A 320 21.18 7.75 5.34
C LEU A 320 21.24 9.19 5.85
N LEU A 321 21.52 10.14 4.95
CA LEU A 321 21.56 11.56 5.24
C LEU A 321 20.49 12.30 4.41
N PHE A 322 19.60 13.00 5.09
CA PHE A 322 18.53 13.76 4.44
C PHE A 322 18.83 15.25 4.47
N ILE A 323 18.90 15.86 3.29
CA ILE A 323 19.24 17.27 3.10
C ILE A 323 18.20 17.96 2.20
N THR A 324 18.14 19.28 2.26
CA THR A 324 17.33 20.05 1.31
C THR A 324 18.13 20.38 0.05
N GLY A 325 17.43 20.77 -1.04
CA GLY A 325 18.09 21.22 -2.26
C GLY A 325 19.01 22.44 -2.02
N ASP A 326 18.61 23.33 -1.11
CA ASP A 326 19.38 24.50 -0.69
C ASP A 326 20.67 24.11 0.04
N GLU A 327 20.60 23.10 0.93
CA GLU A 327 21.78 22.57 1.63
C GLU A 327 22.75 21.87 0.66
N ALA A 328 22.24 21.12 -0.31
CA ALA A 328 23.06 20.46 -1.33
C ALA A 328 23.93 21.47 -2.13
N VAL A 329 23.40 22.68 -2.34
CA VAL A 329 24.13 23.75 -3.07
C VAL A 329 25.04 24.56 -2.14
N LYS A 330 24.50 25.06 -1.01
CA LYS A 330 25.18 25.98 -0.11
C LYS A 330 26.20 25.33 0.80
N ARG A 331 26.01 24.07 1.13
CA ARG A 331 26.84 23.32 2.10
C ARG A 331 27.49 22.09 1.45
N ARG A 332 27.90 22.25 0.19
CA ARG A 332 28.44 21.16 -0.66
C ARG A 332 29.65 20.44 -0.02
N ALA A 333 30.51 21.14 0.68
CA ALA A 333 31.68 20.56 1.34
C ALA A 333 31.24 19.55 2.44
N GLU A 334 30.30 19.96 3.30
CA GLU A 334 29.78 19.10 4.39
C GLU A 334 29.03 17.89 3.87
N VAL A 335 28.32 18.04 2.74
CA VAL A 335 27.64 16.93 2.07
C VAL A 335 28.67 15.96 1.47
N SER A 336 29.76 16.48 0.84
CA SER A 336 30.85 15.65 0.33
C SER A 336 31.52 14.87 1.44
N ASP A 337 31.83 15.52 2.58
CA ASP A 337 32.43 14.87 3.76
C ASP A 337 31.55 13.70 4.26
N ALA A 338 30.23 13.90 4.31
CA ALA A 338 29.33 12.84 4.71
C ALA A 338 29.30 11.67 3.70
N GLN A 339 29.37 11.97 2.39
CA GLN A 339 29.46 10.94 1.35
C GLN A 339 30.76 10.15 1.44
N ASP A 340 31.88 10.81 1.71
CA ASP A 340 33.18 10.17 1.92
C ASP A 340 33.20 9.27 3.14
N GLU A 341 32.40 9.58 4.15
CA GLU A 341 32.14 8.73 5.33
C GLU A 341 31.11 7.61 5.07
N GLY A 342 30.63 7.46 3.84
CA GLY A 342 29.74 6.39 3.42
C GLY A 342 28.26 6.67 3.63
N TYR A 343 27.87 7.93 3.88
CA TYR A 343 26.45 8.30 3.92
C TYR A 343 25.85 8.34 2.51
N GLN A 344 24.70 7.72 2.36
CA GLN A 344 23.85 7.88 1.17
C GLN A 344 22.98 9.13 1.36
N VAL A 345 23.11 10.10 0.47
CA VAL A 345 22.44 11.40 0.57
C VAL A 345 21.15 11.41 -0.23
N PHE A 346 20.06 11.85 0.39
CA PHE A 346 18.75 12.03 -0.21
C PHE A 346 18.28 13.49 -0.08
N ILE A 347 17.71 14.01 -1.18
CA ILE A 347 17.17 15.37 -1.19
C ILE A 347 15.70 15.32 -0.84
N ILE A 348 15.32 16.06 0.20
CA ILE A 348 13.93 16.16 0.69
C ILE A 348 13.40 17.59 0.49
N PRO A 349 12.06 17.76 0.39
CA PRO A 349 11.45 19.08 0.32
C PRO A 349 11.77 19.95 1.54
N ASP A 350 12.01 21.24 1.36
CA ASP A 350 12.38 22.20 2.43
C ASP A 350 11.35 22.22 3.58
N LYS A 351 10.05 22.15 3.25
CA LYS A 351 8.94 22.08 4.23
C LYS A 351 9.00 20.87 5.17
N LEU A 352 9.77 19.84 4.81
CA LEU A 352 9.91 18.61 5.58
C LEU A 352 11.07 18.69 6.59
N LYS A 353 12.05 19.55 6.35
CA LYS A 353 13.32 19.65 7.11
C LYS A 353 13.11 19.72 8.62
N GLU A 354 12.31 20.67 9.10
CA GLU A 354 12.12 20.88 10.54
C GLU A 354 11.43 19.70 11.22
N LYS A 355 10.48 19.09 10.52
CA LYS A 355 9.79 17.89 11.03
C LYS A 355 10.71 16.66 11.01
N ALA A 356 11.49 16.48 9.96
CA ALA A 356 12.48 15.40 9.85
C ALA A 356 13.55 15.52 10.95
N LYS A 357 13.99 16.74 11.25
CA LYS A 357 14.94 17.03 12.35
C LYS A 357 14.40 16.60 13.72
N SER A 358 13.09 16.68 13.96
CA SER A 358 12.48 16.26 15.23
C SER A 358 12.46 14.74 15.42
N ILE A 359 12.60 13.94 14.36
CA ILE A 359 12.64 12.48 14.45
C ILE A 359 14.04 12.02 14.83
N ARG A 360 14.17 11.31 15.94
CA ARG A 360 15.48 10.94 16.50
C ARG A 360 16.34 10.11 15.56
N THR A 361 15.75 9.18 14.85
CA THR A 361 16.44 8.24 13.95
C THR A 361 16.85 8.86 12.60
N VAL A 362 16.18 9.93 12.20
CA VAL A 362 16.45 10.60 10.91
C VAL A 362 17.67 11.49 11.05
N MET A 363 18.73 11.20 10.28
CA MET A 363 19.95 11.99 10.22
C MET A 363 19.78 13.15 9.23
N THR A 364 19.88 14.37 9.72
CA THR A 364 19.94 15.61 8.92
C THR A 364 21.35 16.17 8.92
N LEU A 365 21.67 17.06 7.98
CA LEU A 365 23.00 17.67 7.92
C LEU A 365 23.39 18.39 9.23
N GLU A 366 22.41 18.98 9.91
CA GLU A 366 22.66 19.62 11.21
C GLU A 366 23.02 18.61 12.29
N LYS A 367 22.28 17.46 12.36
CA LYS A 367 22.60 16.40 13.32
C LYS A 367 23.94 15.73 13.03
N TYR A 368 24.24 15.53 11.75
CA TYR A 368 25.53 15.00 11.31
C TYR A 368 26.66 15.90 11.81
N ASN A 369 26.57 17.21 11.61
CA ASN A 369 27.55 18.13 12.11
C ASN A 369 27.61 18.22 13.64
N GLN A 370 26.46 18.10 14.32
CA GLN A 370 26.43 18.03 15.78
C GLN A 370 27.11 16.76 16.31
N SER A 371 26.92 15.62 15.66
CA SER A 371 27.57 14.36 16.06
C SER A 371 29.09 14.45 15.92
N LYS A 372 29.58 15.04 14.82
CA LYS A 372 31.01 15.30 14.65
C LYS A 372 31.55 16.21 15.76
N ASN A 373 30.85 17.28 16.10
CA ASN A 373 31.26 18.21 17.14
C ASN A 373 31.21 17.60 18.57
N ASN A 374 30.31 16.63 18.81
CA ASN A 374 30.18 15.96 20.08
C ASN A 374 31.13 14.74 20.25
N ALA A 375 31.59 14.18 19.13
CA ALA A 375 32.55 13.06 19.12
C ALA A 375 33.97 13.53 19.46
N PHE A 376 34.20 14.84 19.36
CA PHE A 376 35.50 15.42 19.71
C PHE A 376 35.71 15.39 21.23
N SER A 377 36.84 14.83 21.67
CA SER A 377 37.32 14.93 23.02
C SER A 377 38.83 15.24 23.03
N GLY A 378 39.19 16.28 23.71
CA GLY A 378 40.57 16.67 23.95
C GLY A 378 40.67 17.57 25.19
N ASP A 379 41.53 17.21 26.09
CA ASP A 379 41.87 18.04 27.27
C ASP A 379 43.03 18.92 26.94
N ALA A 380 42.87 20.23 27.14
CA ALA A 380 43.92 21.18 26.87
C ALA A 380 45.03 21.05 27.92
N LEU A 381 46.23 20.76 27.44
CA LEU A 381 47.44 20.84 28.28
C LEU A 381 47.78 22.29 28.57
N ASN A 382 48.31 22.54 29.76
CA ASN A 382 48.93 23.81 30.02
C ASN A 382 50.27 23.86 29.29
N ILE A 383 50.58 24.97 28.62
CA ILE A 383 51.84 25.14 27.88
C ILE A 383 53.06 24.96 28.79
N PHE A 384 52.90 25.26 30.10
CA PHE A 384 53.98 25.07 31.09
C PHE A 384 54.23 23.58 31.45
N ASP A 385 53.31 22.67 31.09
CA ASP A 385 53.47 21.24 31.26
C ASP A 385 54.22 20.56 30.09
N LEU A 386 54.52 21.33 29.04
CA LEU A 386 55.35 20.88 27.94
C LEU A 386 56.83 20.85 28.31
N THR A 387 57.55 19.90 27.77
CA THR A 387 59.02 19.88 27.94
C THR A 387 59.67 21.13 27.26
N PRO A 388 60.87 21.54 27.67
CA PRO A 388 61.56 22.68 27.05
C PRO A 388 61.68 22.57 25.51
N ALA A 389 61.92 21.35 25.00
CA ALA A 389 61.99 21.11 23.55
C ALA A 389 60.65 21.28 22.87
N GLU A 390 59.56 20.78 23.47
CA GLU A 390 58.19 20.94 22.97
C GLU A 390 57.75 22.42 23.02
N GLN A 391 58.14 23.15 24.08
CA GLN A 391 57.87 24.60 24.15
C GLN A 391 58.60 25.37 23.09
N GLU A 392 59.84 25.00 22.75
CA GLU A 392 60.59 25.61 21.66
C GLU A 392 59.88 25.44 20.35
N VAL A 393 59.42 24.21 20.02
CA VAL A 393 58.65 23.93 18.80
C VAL A 393 57.31 24.70 18.80
N TYR A 394 56.55 24.71 19.90
CA TYR A 394 55.31 25.46 19.99
C TYR A 394 55.50 26.97 19.77
N ASN A 395 56.54 27.54 20.33
CA ASN A 395 56.89 28.97 20.21
C ASN A 395 57.28 29.39 18.83
N MET A 396 57.60 28.45 17.93
CA MET A 396 57.83 28.73 16.48
C MET A 396 56.57 28.99 15.69
N MET A 397 55.38 28.89 16.29
CA MET A 397 54.09 29.09 15.61
C MET A 397 54.00 30.43 14.89
N PRO A 398 54.41 31.60 15.40
CA PRO A 398 54.41 32.87 14.68
C PRO A 398 55.23 32.82 13.40
N GLU A 399 56.41 32.22 13.47
CA GLU A 399 57.36 32.08 12.35
C GLU A 399 56.79 31.13 11.30
N ILE A 400 56.20 29.99 11.74
CA ILE A 400 55.56 29.03 10.85
C ILE A 400 54.41 29.69 10.04
N LEU A 401 53.63 30.56 10.68
CA LEU A 401 52.48 31.23 10.09
C LEU A 401 52.79 32.61 9.45
N ALA A 402 54.03 33.04 9.46
CA ALA A 402 54.46 34.37 8.94
C ALA A 402 54.03 34.59 7.47
N PHE A 403 54.08 33.55 6.63
CA PHE A 403 53.63 33.58 5.25
C PHE A 403 52.13 33.81 5.09
N MET A 404 51.35 33.59 6.13
CA MET A 404 49.90 33.83 6.17
C MET A 404 49.52 35.14 6.87
N ASN A 405 50.52 35.97 7.22
CA ASN A 405 50.39 37.15 8.06
C ASN A 405 49.92 36.83 9.49
N GLY A 406 50.31 35.66 10.04
CA GLY A 406 49.96 35.15 11.35
C GLY A 406 48.73 34.24 11.33
N LEU A 407 48.16 34.00 12.50
CA LEU A 407 47.01 33.11 12.70
C LEU A 407 45.76 33.70 12.00
N PRO A 408 45.09 32.94 11.09
CA PRO A 408 43.88 33.42 10.43
C PRO A 408 42.81 33.91 11.42
N GLY A 409 42.21 35.09 11.15
CA GLY A 409 41.32 35.77 12.11
C GLY A 409 40.02 35.00 12.48
N VAL A 410 39.74 33.90 11.76
CA VAL A 410 38.64 32.99 12.11
C VAL A 410 39.01 32.09 13.34
N ILE A 411 40.30 31.92 13.63
CA ILE A 411 40.83 31.07 14.72
C ILE A 411 41.02 31.93 15.98
N ALA A 412 40.46 31.47 17.11
CA ALA A 412 40.57 32.15 18.37
C ALA A 412 41.78 31.65 19.20
N SER A 413 42.14 30.36 19.11
CA SER A 413 43.23 29.75 19.86
C SER A 413 43.75 28.48 19.20
N VAL A 414 45.02 28.16 19.55
CA VAL A 414 45.62 26.84 19.27
C VAL A 414 45.90 26.18 20.62
N LYS A 415 45.46 24.95 20.77
CA LYS A 415 45.60 24.18 22.03
C LYS A 415 46.30 22.86 21.74
N ILE A 416 47.07 22.41 22.72
CA ILE A 416 47.72 21.11 22.67
C ILE A 416 46.95 20.16 23.57
N SER A 417 46.74 18.92 23.12
CA SER A 417 46.14 17.84 23.90
C SER A 417 47.08 16.65 23.96
N GLU A 418 47.12 15.93 25.09
CA GLU A 418 47.89 14.69 25.18
C GLU A 418 47.40 13.66 24.17
N GLU A 419 46.09 13.47 24.17
CA GLU A 419 45.39 12.62 23.22
C GLU A 419 44.28 13.40 22.52
N LEU A 420 44.05 13.07 21.27
CA LEU A 420 43.06 13.75 20.44
C LEU A 420 42.28 12.70 19.64
N TYR A 421 40.95 12.68 19.76
CA TYR A 421 40.07 11.72 19.13
C TYR A 421 38.96 12.41 18.33
N THR A 422 38.62 11.84 17.19
CA THR A 422 37.61 12.42 16.28
C THR A 422 36.27 11.70 16.34
N ASP A 423 36.17 10.54 17.00
CA ASP A 423 34.94 9.76 17.07
C ASP A 423 34.80 8.99 18.40
N GLU A 424 33.60 8.42 18.64
CA GLU A 424 33.30 7.59 19.79
C GLU A 424 34.15 6.29 19.85
N LYS A 425 34.71 5.87 18.71
CA LYS A 425 35.62 4.71 18.60
C LYS A 425 37.08 5.09 18.98
N LYS A 426 37.30 6.34 19.33
CA LYS A 426 38.61 6.86 19.69
C LYS A 426 39.61 6.77 18.53
N THR A 427 39.19 7.12 17.33
CA THR A 427 40.11 7.26 16.21
C THR A 427 41.06 8.42 16.50
N ILE A 428 42.35 8.11 16.57
CA ILE A 428 43.39 9.08 16.88
C ILE A 428 43.58 10.03 15.72
N THR A 429 43.51 11.33 15.98
CA THR A 429 43.89 12.37 15.01
C THR A 429 45.11 13.16 15.51
N LEU A 430 45.83 13.77 14.55
CA LEU A 430 47.01 14.58 14.84
C LEU A 430 46.65 16.04 15.07
N GLY A 431 45.65 16.53 14.39
CA GLY A 431 45.09 17.86 14.51
C GLY A 431 43.57 17.87 14.31
N LEU A 432 42.92 18.95 14.72
CA LEU A 432 41.50 19.19 14.49
C LEU A 432 41.16 20.68 14.53
N TRP A 433 40.46 21.18 13.53
CA TRP A 433 39.80 22.46 13.59
C TRP A 433 38.39 22.34 14.19
N ASP A 434 38.18 22.91 15.37
CA ASP A 434 36.86 23.04 15.98
C ASP A 434 36.23 24.40 15.63
N ALA A 435 35.35 24.40 14.65
CA ALA A 435 34.67 25.62 14.17
C ALA A 435 33.74 26.24 15.24
N LYS A 436 33.25 25.46 16.23
CA LYS A 436 32.36 25.92 17.30
C LYS A 436 33.07 26.78 18.31
N THR A 437 34.21 26.31 18.80
CA THR A 437 35.06 27.05 19.74
C THR A 437 36.08 27.92 19.03
N ARG A 438 36.19 27.83 17.72
CA ARG A 438 37.20 28.52 16.88
C ARG A 438 38.62 28.18 17.34
N THR A 439 38.84 26.91 17.72
CA THR A 439 40.09 26.41 18.28
C THR A 439 40.72 25.37 17.36
N ILE A 440 41.97 25.47 17.09
CA ILE A 440 42.78 24.39 16.54
C ILE A 440 43.29 23.55 17.70
N TRP A 441 43.06 22.27 17.65
CA TRP A 441 43.60 21.29 18.55
C TRP A 441 44.72 20.54 17.87
N ILE A 442 45.86 20.39 18.52
CA ILE A 442 46.99 19.63 18.02
C ILE A 442 47.41 18.63 19.08
N ARG A 443 47.64 17.39 18.65
CA ARG A 443 48.13 16.35 19.54
C ARG A 443 49.56 16.63 19.97
N ARG A 444 49.90 16.43 21.24
CA ARG A 444 51.24 16.65 21.82
C ARG A 444 52.37 16.00 21.04
N SER A 445 52.14 14.77 20.51
CA SER A 445 53.12 14.07 19.66
C SER A 445 53.61 14.88 18.45
N GLN A 446 52.84 15.87 17.99
CA GLN A 446 53.22 16.72 16.87
C GLN A 446 54.30 17.73 17.26
N LEU A 447 54.51 17.98 18.54
CA LEU A 447 55.62 18.83 19.04
C LEU A 447 56.98 18.10 19.07
N SER A 448 57.03 16.87 18.56
CA SER A 448 58.30 16.12 18.45
C SER A 448 59.27 16.72 17.42
N SER A 449 58.73 17.44 16.41
CA SER A 449 59.55 18.17 15.45
C SER A 449 58.82 19.37 14.88
N ILE A 450 59.57 20.36 14.41
CA ILE A 450 59.00 21.55 13.74
C ILE A 450 58.23 21.15 12.51
N GLU A 451 58.68 20.13 11.73
CA GLU A 451 58.02 19.67 10.50
C GLU A 451 56.62 19.10 10.80
N SER A 452 56.52 18.23 11.81
CA SER A 452 55.27 17.64 12.22
C SER A 452 54.27 18.69 12.73
N PHE A 453 54.74 19.59 13.59
CA PHE A 453 53.91 20.67 14.12
C PHE A 453 53.47 21.65 13.04
N ALA A 454 54.39 22.11 12.16
CA ALA A 454 54.08 23.01 11.09
C ALA A 454 53.10 22.39 10.06
N GLY A 455 53.32 21.15 9.68
CA GLY A 455 52.46 20.43 8.78
C GLY A 455 51.01 20.35 9.28
N THR A 456 50.83 19.90 10.55
CA THR A 456 49.50 19.82 11.16
C THR A 456 48.89 21.20 11.39
N LEU A 457 49.64 22.20 11.86
CA LEU A 457 49.14 23.54 12.11
C LEU A 457 48.65 24.20 10.78
N ILE A 458 49.44 24.12 9.71
CA ILE A 458 49.06 24.69 8.40
C ILE A 458 47.85 23.98 7.82
N HIS A 459 47.75 22.65 7.99
CA HIS A 459 46.62 21.86 7.55
C HIS A 459 45.33 22.34 8.24
N GLU A 460 45.32 22.44 9.57
CA GLU A 460 44.17 22.91 10.31
C GLU A 460 43.83 24.39 10.09
N CYS A 461 44.84 25.25 9.88
CA CYS A 461 44.63 26.63 9.45
C CYS A 461 43.96 26.69 8.07
N THR A 462 44.29 25.74 7.17
CA THR A 462 43.69 25.67 5.85
C THR A 462 42.22 25.27 5.95
N HIS A 463 41.86 24.32 6.82
CA HIS A 463 40.46 24.00 7.12
C HIS A 463 39.72 25.23 7.64
N ALA A 464 40.25 25.91 8.61
CA ALA A 464 39.63 27.09 9.21
C ALA A 464 39.39 28.21 8.18
N ALA A 465 40.35 28.45 7.30
CA ALA A 465 40.28 29.53 6.30
C ALA A 465 39.39 29.18 5.10
N SER A 466 39.51 27.96 4.57
CA SER A 466 38.82 27.53 3.36
C SER A 466 37.37 27.03 3.66
N ARG A 467 37.09 26.58 4.89
CA ARG A 467 35.87 25.91 5.30
C ARG A 467 35.60 24.62 4.51
N CYS A 468 36.65 24.00 4.00
CA CYS A 468 36.58 22.75 3.24
C CYS A 468 37.02 21.58 4.11
N GLY A 469 36.44 20.40 3.91
CA GLY A 469 36.85 19.14 4.52
C GLY A 469 38.07 18.53 3.82
N ASP A 470 38.70 17.57 4.49
CA ASP A 470 39.73 16.70 3.89
C ASP A 470 39.20 16.07 2.59
N VAL A 471 40.11 15.61 1.73
CA VAL A 471 39.75 14.88 0.49
C VAL A 471 38.90 15.70 -0.51
N SER A 472 38.77 17.00 -0.32
CA SER A 472 38.08 17.85 -1.30
C SER A 472 39.07 18.55 -2.20
N ARG A 473 38.76 18.65 -3.52
CA ARG A 473 39.57 19.38 -4.47
C ARG A 473 39.80 20.86 -4.07
N ALA A 474 38.81 21.44 -3.38
CA ALA A 474 38.91 22.82 -2.89
C ALA A 474 39.94 22.92 -1.75
N PHE A 475 39.97 21.95 -0.85
CA PHE A 475 40.98 21.87 0.22
C PHE A 475 42.37 21.63 -0.35
N GLU A 476 42.55 20.66 -1.25
CA GLU A 476 43.85 20.42 -1.93
C GLU A 476 44.38 21.66 -2.64
N THR A 477 43.46 22.40 -3.31
CA THR A 477 43.85 23.65 -3.98
C THR A 477 44.33 24.69 -2.96
N ALA A 478 43.57 24.90 -1.86
CA ALA A 478 43.91 25.85 -0.81
C ALA A 478 45.23 25.49 -0.11
N LEU A 479 45.44 24.19 0.16
CA LEU A 479 46.68 23.71 0.77
C LEU A 479 47.89 23.91 -0.18
N THR A 480 47.71 23.62 -1.48
CA THR A 480 48.76 23.84 -2.50
C THR A 480 49.10 25.31 -2.63
N GLU A 481 48.09 26.20 -2.60
CA GLU A 481 48.34 27.66 -2.58
C GLU A 481 49.12 28.10 -1.34
N ASN A 482 48.80 27.57 -0.17
CA ASN A 482 49.52 27.86 1.06
C ASN A 482 50.98 27.38 0.98
N LEU A 483 51.23 26.19 0.45
CA LEU A 483 52.59 25.70 0.20
C LEU A 483 53.36 26.63 -0.77
N GLY A 484 52.71 27.09 -1.85
CA GLY A 484 53.31 28.03 -2.78
C GLY A 484 53.64 29.40 -2.13
N ARG A 485 52.74 29.93 -1.28
CA ARG A 485 52.97 31.16 -0.51
C ARG A 485 54.13 31.00 0.49
N GLN A 486 54.16 29.88 1.18
CA GLN A 486 55.23 29.57 2.12
C GLN A 486 56.60 29.51 1.44
N ALA A 487 56.69 28.78 0.31
CA ALA A 487 57.92 28.71 -0.47
C ALA A 487 58.36 30.10 -0.94
N ALA A 488 57.43 30.91 -1.46
CA ALA A 488 57.70 32.25 -1.94
C ALA A 488 58.15 33.22 -0.81
N TYR A 489 57.62 33.03 0.41
CA TYR A 489 57.97 33.83 1.58
C TYR A 489 59.40 33.60 2.02
N TYR A 490 59.85 32.33 2.07
CA TYR A 490 61.19 31.99 2.56
C TYR A 490 62.27 32.07 1.46
N LEU A 491 61.91 32.25 0.21
CA LEU A 491 62.86 32.47 -0.89
C LEU A 491 63.10 33.96 -1.22
N ARG A 492 62.39 34.86 -0.52
CA ARG A 492 62.60 36.30 -0.60
C ARG A 492 63.56 36.79 0.48
#